data_c971453cca44e0cb4107d46ec38cb4ed
#
_entry.id   c971453cca44e0cb4107d46ec38cb4ed
#
_cell.length_a   1.000
_cell.length_b   1.000
_cell.length_c   1.000
_cell.angle_alpha   90.00
_cell.angle_beta   90.00
_cell.angle_gamma   90.00
#
_symmetry.space_group_name_H-M   'P 1'
#
loop_
_entity.id
_entity.type
_entity.pdbx_description
1 polymer ?
#
loop_
_entity_poly.entity_id
_entity_poly.type
_entity_poly.pdbx_seq_one_letter_code
_entity_poly.pdbx_strand_id
1 'polypeptide(L)'
;MIVFGAIAPHGNPVYEQPDGPTANGMHELARRLEASGAEAIILATPHGTLLDGHFGVVRSAHLSEHPNQFVAAEHLYEGEGEPELAFACLDTLYHAGLPALGMTFGTTAEGGSTMPIDWGAGIPLTFLSRPAVIVTPCRVLSNEQHVRAGQALAVATGNRPVAFVASADHGHGHTHDGPYGYSEHSKPYDDDVQDIVRRNALGELVDWDPARAKDAMADSLWQMLILHGALGTGFRAELLSYEAPTYFGMLTASFQREE
;
A
#
# COMPACT_ATOMS: atom_id res chain seq x y z
N MET A 1 18.10 -0.95 0.76
CA MET A 1 17.71 0.18 -0.14
C MET A 1 16.38 -0.13 -0.82
N ILE A 2 15.56 0.86 -1.11
CA ILE A 2 14.38 0.64 -1.95
C ILE A 2 14.84 0.42 -3.39
N VAL A 3 14.43 -0.70 -4.00
CA VAL A 3 14.79 -1.09 -5.38
C VAL A 3 13.60 -1.09 -6.34
N PHE A 4 12.38 -1.11 -5.80
CA PHE A 4 11.13 -1.15 -6.54
C PHE A 4 10.02 -0.47 -5.75
N GLY A 5 9.11 0.22 -6.43
CA GLY A 5 7.88 0.75 -5.86
C GLY A 5 6.66 0.32 -6.66
N ALA A 6 5.50 0.23 -5.99
CA ALA A 6 4.23 -0.06 -6.65
C ALA A 6 3.05 0.64 -5.97
N ILE A 7 2.05 0.97 -6.78
CA ILE A 7 0.66 1.15 -6.35
C ILE A 7 -0.08 -0.11 -6.79
N ALA A 8 -0.71 -0.79 -5.83
CA ALA A 8 -1.42 -2.04 -6.05
C ALA A 8 -2.84 -1.95 -5.46
N PRO A 9 -3.89 -2.21 -6.22
CA PRO A 9 -5.25 -2.25 -5.72
C PRO A 9 -5.48 -3.47 -4.82
N HIS A 10 -6.53 -3.41 -4.00
CA HIS A 10 -6.90 -4.50 -3.09
C HIS A 10 -8.37 -4.91 -3.19
N GLY A 11 -9.01 -4.60 -4.31
CA GLY A 11 -10.38 -5.02 -4.58
C GLY A 11 -10.46 -6.43 -5.17
N ASN A 12 -11.51 -7.19 -4.79
CA ASN A 12 -11.77 -8.54 -5.28
C ASN A 12 -11.98 -8.69 -6.80
N PRO A 13 -12.31 -7.64 -7.61
CA PRO A 13 -12.35 -7.79 -9.06
C PRO A 13 -11.07 -8.39 -9.68
N VAL A 14 -9.92 -8.31 -9.02
CA VAL A 14 -8.68 -8.97 -9.48
C VAL A 14 -8.81 -10.49 -9.60
N TYR A 15 -9.70 -11.11 -8.80
CA TYR A 15 -9.99 -12.55 -8.84
C TYR A 15 -11.21 -12.86 -9.72
N GLU A 16 -12.22 -12.00 -9.69
CA GLU A 16 -13.46 -12.18 -10.45
C GLU A 16 -13.26 -11.98 -11.96
N GLN A 17 -12.25 -11.16 -12.32
CA GLN A 17 -11.90 -10.82 -13.70
C GLN A 17 -10.42 -11.13 -13.97
N PRO A 18 -10.01 -12.43 -13.96
CA PRO A 18 -8.60 -12.81 -14.00
C PRO A 18 -7.86 -12.40 -15.30
N ASP A 19 -8.59 -12.14 -16.37
CA ASP A 19 -8.07 -11.63 -17.65
C ASP A 19 -8.29 -10.11 -17.80
N GLY A 20 -8.81 -9.45 -16.77
CA GLY A 20 -9.09 -8.01 -16.76
C GLY A 20 -7.84 -7.14 -16.70
N PRO A 21 -7.96 -5.83 -17.01
CA PRO A 21 -6.83 -4.90 -16.99
C PRO A 21 -6.13 -4.87 -15.64
N THR A 22 -6.87 -4.88 -14.52
CA THR A 22 -6.31 -4.84 -13.17
C THR A 22 -5.54 -6.11 -12.83
N ALA A 23 -6.12 -7.30 -13.09
CA ALA A 23 -5.43 -8.57 -12.85
C ALA A 23 -4.15 -8.68 -13.68
N ASN A 24 -4.19 -8.31 -14.96
CA ASN A 24 -3.03 -8.24 -15.82
C ASN A 24 -1.97 -7.25 -15.30
N GLY A 25 -2.39 -6.10 -14.79
CA GLY A 25 -1.51 -5.12 -14.14
C GLY A 25 -0.84 -5.70 -12.88
N MET A 26 -1.57 -6.44 -12.05
CA MET A 26 -1.02 -7.11 -10.87
C MET A 26 0.00 -8.19 -11.24
N HIS A 27 -0.24 -8.98 -12.27
CA HIS A 27 0.73 -9.95 -12.78
C HIS A 27 1.99 -9.27 -13.33
N GLU A 28 1.84 -8.13 -14.02
CA GLU A 28 2.99 -7.36 -14.48
C GLU A 28 3.77 -6.74 -13.31
N LEU A 29 3.10 -6.26 -12.25
CA LEU A 29 3.76 -5.82 -11.03
C LEU A 29 4.60 -6.96 -10.40
N ALA A 30 4.03 -8.17 -10.31
CA ALA A 30 4.73 -9.34 -9.78
C ALA A 30 5.99 -9.67 -10.60
N ARG A 31 5.89 -9.65 -11.93
CA ARG A 31 7.01 -9.87 -12.84
C ARG A 31 8.12 -8.82 -12.67
N ARG A 32 7.75 -7.54 -12.51
CA ARG A 32 8.71 -6.44 -12.31
C ARG A 32 9.35 -6.49 -10.93
N LEU A 33 8.59 -6.85 -9.91
CA LEU A 33 9.10 -7.09 -8.55
C LEU A 33 10.18 -8.18 -8.57
N GLU A 34 9.91 -9.31 -9.23
CA GLU A 34 10.89 -10.40 -9.37
C GLU A 34 12.16 -9.90 -10.06
N ALA A 35 12.03 -9.17 -11.15
CA ALA A 35 13.16 -8.62 -11.90
C ALA A 35 13.98 -7.58 -11.10
N SER A 36 13.38 -6.91 -10.12
CA SER A 36 14.04 -5.91 -9.28
C SER A 36 15.02 -6.49 -8.26
N GLY A 37 14.91 -7.80 -7.99
CA GLY A 37 15.69 -8.48 -6.95
C GLY A 37 15.30 -8.12 -5.52
N ALA A 38 14.10 -7.54 -5.30
CA ALA A 38 13.62 -7.27 -3.95
C ALA A 38 13.42 -8.55 -3.15
N GLU A 39 13.97 -8.60 -1.94
CA GLU A 39 13.92 -9.75 -1.04
C GLU A 39 12.73 -9.68 -0.07
N ALA A 40 12.22 -8.49 0.20
CA ALA A 40 11.10 -8.24 1.09
C ALA A 40 10.26 -7.06 0.60
N ILE A 41 9.07 -6.91 1.17
CA ILE A 41 8.14 -5.81 0.91
C ILE A 41 7.92 -5.01 2.20
N ILE A 42 7.91 -3.68 2.10
CA ILE A 42 7.19 -2.82 3.04
C ILE A 42 5.88 -2.42 2.36
N LEU A 43 4.76 -2.86 2.91
CA LEU A 43 3.42 -2.61 2.37
C LEU A 43 2.68 -1.63 3.26
N ALA A 44 2.31 -0.47 2.71
CA ALA A 44 1.40 0.46 3.37
C ALA A 44 -0.04 0.17 2.94
N THR A 45 -0.95 -0.08 3.90
CA THR A 45 -2.36 -0.41 3.65
C THR A 45 -3.29 0.55 4.40
N PRO A 46 -4.43 0.96 3.81
CA PRO A 46 -5.41 1.82 4.49
C PRO A 46 -6.27 1.07 5.50
N HIS A 47 -6.17 -0.26 5.51
CA HIS A 47 -6.98 -1.18 6.29
C HIS A 47 -6.21 -1.81 7.46
N GLY A 48 -6.82 -2.78 8.14
CA GLY A 48 -6.23 -3.52 9.26
C GLY A 48 -6.34 -2.76 10.57
N THR A 49 -5.33 -2.89 11.41
CA THR A 49 -5.31 -2.25 12.72
C THR A 49 -4.93 -0.77 12.60
N LEU A 50 -5.92 0.10 12.71
CA LEU A 50 -5.74 1.54 12.71
C LEU A 50 -5.47 2.04 14.14
N LEU A 51 -4.42 2.83 14.29
CA LEU A 51 -4.01 3.40 15.58
C LEU A 51 -4.24 4.92 15.58
N ASP A 52 -5.02 5.40 16.54
CA ASP A 52 -5.28 6.83 16.64
C ASP A 52 -3.99 7.60 16.95
N GLY A 53 -3.68 8.59 16.12
CA GLY A 53 -2.50 9.44 16.25
C GLY A 53 -1.15 8.77 15.94
N HIS A 54 -1.09 7.50 15.52
CA HIS A 54 0.16 6.76 15.32
C HIS A 54 0.19 5.98 14.01
N PHE A 55 1.35 5.87 13.40
CA PHE A 55 1.63 4.83 12.40
C PHE A 55 1.67 3.47 13.09
N GLY A 56 1.04 2.45 12.50
CA GLY A 56 1.15 1.07 12.97
C GLY A 56 2.20 0.30 12.18
N VAL A 57 3.02 -0.51 12.82
CA VAL A 57 4.00 -1.41 12.18
C VAL A 57 3.81 -2.82 12.72
N VAL A 58 3.44 -3.75 11.84
CA VAL A 58 3.29 -5.17 12.21
C VAL A 58 4.66 -5.81 12.36
N ARG A 59 4.89 -6.45 13.53
CA ARG A 59 6.16 -7.09 13.89
C ARG A 59 6.07 -8.62 13.99
N SER A 60 4.94 -9.19 13.58
CA SER A 60 4.72 -10.64 13.63
C SER A 60 5.52 -11.36 12.56
N ALA A 61 6.01 -12.57 12.88
CA ALA A 61 6.73 -13.42 11.95
C ALA A 61 5.80 -14.07 10.91
N HIS A 62 4.51 -14.18 11.20
CA HIS A 62 3.52 -14.76 10.30
C HIS A 62 2.36 -13.79 10.08
N LEU A 63 1.83 -13.82 8.86
CA LEU A 63 0.69 -13.04 8.41
C LEU A 63 -0.36 -13.99 7.89
N SER A 64 -1.60 -13.88 8.36
CA SER A 64 -2.70 -14.74 7.91
C SER A 64 -3.94 -13.89 7.68
N GLU A 65 -4.46 -13.92 6.46
CA GLU A 65 -5.68 -13.19 6.14
C GLU A 65 -6.88 -13.81 6.85
N HIS A 66 -7.60 -12.97 7.59
CA HIS A 66 -8.79 -13.41 8.28
C HIS A 66 -9.96 -13.60 7.30
N PRO A 67 -10.72 -14.72 7.39
CA PRO A 67 -11.90 -14.91 6.57
C PRO A 67 -12.84 -13.70 6.61
N ASN A 68 -13.23 -13.22 5.45
CA ASN A 68 -14.06 -12.02 5.28
C ASN A 68 -15.04 -12.22 4.12
N GLN A 69 -15.97 -11.26 3.94
CA GLN A 69 -16.99 -11.35 2.89
C GLN A 69 -16.49 -10.88 1.51
N PHE A 70 -15.27 -10.33 1.42
CA PHE A 70 -14.73 -9.73 0.19
C PHE A 70 -13.82 -10.66 -0.57
N VAL A 71 -13.23 -11.68 0.09
CA VAL A 71 -12.26 -12.61 -0.51
C VAL A 71 -12.72 -14.04 -0.28
N ALA A 72 -12.79 -14.82 -1.36
CA ALA A 72 -13.13 -16.23 -1.27
C ALA A 72 -12.04 -17.03 -0.53
N ALA A 73 -12.44 -18.08 0.19
CA ALA A 73 -11.54 -18.82 1.08
C ALA A 73 -10.28 -19.36 0.38
N GLU A 74 -10.39 -19.72 -0.90
CA GLU A 74 -9.27 -20.21 -1.71
C GLU A 74 -8.24 -19.15 -2.09
N HIS A 75 -8.55 -17.86 -1.88
CA HIS A 75 -7.68 -16.73 -2.18
C HIS A 75 -7.12 -16.05 -0.93
N LEU A 76 -7.46 -16.54 0.27
CA LEU A 76 -6.94 -15.98 1.50
C LEU A 76 -5.43 -16.14 1.60
N TYR A 77 -4.76 -15.04 1.94
CA TYR A 77 -3.30 -14.99 2.03
C TYR A 77 -2.79 -15.61 3.33
N GLU A 78 -1.73 -16.40 3.21
CA GLU A 78 -0.86 -16.80 4.32
C GLU A 78 0.59 -16.62 3.89
N GLY A 79 1.40 -16.02 4.76
CA GLY A 79 2.80 -15.77 4.44
C GLY A 79 3.64 -15.32 5.62
N GLU A 80 4.87 -14.95 5.32
CA GLU A 80 5.87 -14.56 6.30
C GLU A 80 5.89 -13.05 6.51
N GLY A 81 5.98 -12.64 7.78
CA GLY A 81 6.35 -11.29 8.18
C GLY A 81 7.86 -11.13 8.25
N GLU A 82 8.31 -9.89 8.44
CA GLU A 82 9.73 -9.51 8.56
C GLU A 82 10.00 -8.78 9.88
N PRO A 83 10.10 -9.49 11.02
CA PRO A 83 10.27 -8.87 12.33
C PRO A 83 11.50 -7.97 12.45
N GLU A 84 12.65 -8.40 11.90
CA GLU A 84 13.90 -7.60 11.95
C GLU A 84 13.75 -6.28 11.19
N LEU A 85 13.19 -6.34 9.97
CA LEU A 85 12.91 -5.15 9.17
C LEU A 85 11.85 -4.27 9.86
N ALA A 86 10.83 -4.87 10.48
CA ALA A 86 9.81 -4.14 11.23
C ALA A 86 10.40 -3.38 12.43
N PHE A 87 11.35 -3.97 13.16
CA PHE A 87 12.08 -3.26 14.22
C PHE A 87 12.89 -2.09 13.68
N ALA A 88 13.60 -2.29 12.56
CA ALA A 88 14.32 -1.21 11.91
C ALA A 88 13.39 -0.08 11.45
N CYS A 89 12.21 -0.43 10.90
CA CYS A 89 11.16 0.55 10.55
C CYS A 89 10.70 1.37 11.75
N LEU A 90 10.42 0.74 12.87
CA LEU A 90 10.03 1.45 14.10
C LEU A 90 11.14 2.37 14.61
N ASP A 91 12.37 1.88 14.67
CA ASP A 91 13.52 2.64 15.14
C ASP A 91 13.72 3.91 14.29
N THR A 92 13.69 3.79 12.97
CA THR A 92 13.83 4.93 12.06
C THR A 92 12.66 5.91 12.15
N LEU A 93 11.43 5.45 12.33
CA LEU A 93 10.27 6.32 12.58
C LEU A 93 10.42 7.11 13.88
N TYR A 94 10.87 6.47 14.97
CA TYR A 94 11.15 7.15 16.23
C TYR A 94 12.27 8.18 16.10
N HIS A 95 13.36 7.85 15.44
CA HIS A 95 14.46 8.80 15.21
C HIS A 95 14.04 9.98 14.32
N ALA A 96 13.07 9.78 13.42
CA ALA A 96 12.45 10.86 12.66
C ALA A 96 11.46 11.71 13.47
N GLY A 97 11.22 11.38 14.76
CA GLY A 97 10.27 12.07 15.62
C GLY A 97 8.81 11.86 15.20
N LEU A 98 8.51 10.71 14.59
CA LEU A 98 7.16 10.37 14.16
C LEU A 98 6.50 9.43 15.17
N PRO A 99 5.19 9.62 15.45
CA PRO A 99 4.47 8.72 16.34
C PRO A 99 4.23 7.37 15.65
N ALA A 100 4.79 6.30 16.18
CA ALA A 100 4.64 4.96 15.64
C ALA A 100 4.51 3.92 16.76
N LEU A 101 3.78 2.84 16.53
CA LEU A 101 3.63 1.72 17.43
C LEU A 101 3.83 0.39 16.71
N GLY A 102 4.60 -0.50 17.35
CA GLY A 102 4.76 -1.87 16.88
C GLY A 102 3.63 -2.77 17.38
N MET A 103 3.12 -3.62 16.49
CA MET A 103 1.98 -4.50 16.76
C MET A 103 2.36 -5.97 16.59
N THR A 104 1.92 -6.80 17.55
CA THR A 104 1.92 -8.27 17.47
C THR A 104 0.55 -8.79 17.92
N PHE A 105 0.21 -10.02 17.56
CA PHE A 105 -1.05 -10.62 17.97
C PHE A 105 -0.80 -11.95 18.68
N GLY A 106 -1.46 -12.15 19.83
CA GLY A 106 -1.45 -13.40 20.60
C GLY A 106 -0.24 -13.55 21.52
N THR A 107 0.96 -13.08 21.14
CA THR A 107 2.18 -13.11 21.96
C THR A 107 3.10 -11.96 21.60
N THR A 108 3.94 -11.55 22.57
CA THR A 108 4.99 -10.56 22.35
C THR A 108 6.28 -11.16 21.75
N ALA A 109 6.35 -12.51 21.67
CA ALA A 109 7.44 -13.21 21.03
C ALA A 109 7.22 -13.20 19.50
N GLU A 110 7.91 -12.34 18.79
CA GLU A 110 7.73 -12.11 17.36
C GLU A 110 7.75 -13.40 16.54
N GLY A 111 8.66 -14.32 16.82
CA GLY A 111 8.80 -15.61 16.11
C GLY A 111 7.64 -16.58 16.31
N GLY A 112 6.77 -16.38 17.31
CA GLY A 112 5.57 -17.18 17.54
C GLY A 112 4.26 -16.44 17.26
N SER A 113 4.34 -15.19 16.79
CA SER A 113 3.20 -14.30 16.57
C SER A 113 2.67 -14.44 15.15
N THR A 114 1.35 -14.60 15.00
CA THR A 114 0.65 -14.54 13.71
C THR A 114 -0.29 -13.35 13.72
N MET A 115 -0.06 -12.36 12.87
CA MET A 115 -0.95 -11.21 12.74
C MET A 115 -2.12 -11.53 11.82
N PRO A 116 -3.36 -11.38 12.27
CA PRO A 116 -4.50 -11.38 11.37
C PRO A 116 -4.46 -10.12 10.51
N ILE A 117 -4.46 -10.31 9.20
CA ILE A 117 -4.51 -9.22 8.22
C ILE A 117 -5.83 -9.26 7.46
N ASP A 118 -6.15 -8.18 6.78
CA ASP A 118 -7.32 -8.09 5.91
C ASP A 118 -6.94 -8.08 4.43
N TRP A 119 -7.95 -7.95 3.57
CA TRP A 119 -7.81 -7.95 2.11
C TRP A 119 -6.93 -6.80 1.59
N GLY A 120 -6.88 -5.65 2.32
CA GLY A 120 -6.01 -4.52 1.95
C GLY A 120 -4.53 -4.89 1.93
N ALA A 121 -4.11 -5.87 2.73
CA ALA A 121 -2.78 -6.43 2.70
C ALA A 121 -2.74 -7.77 1.95
N GLY A 122 -3.72 -8.64 2.17
CA GLY A 122 -3.77 -9.99 1.62
C GLY A 122 -3.76 -10.03 0.10
N ILE A 123 -4.63 -9.24 -0.56
CA ILE A 123 -4.73 -9.25 -2.02
C ILE A 123 -3.40 -8.85 -2.69
N PRO A 124 -2.78 -7.70 -2.39
CA PRO A 124 -1.49 -7.37 -2.98
C PRO A 124 -0.40 -8.42 -2.72
N LEU A 125 -0.33 -8.96 -1.49
CA LEU A 125 0.69 -9.94 -1.13
C LEU A 125 0.47 -11.30 -1.80
N THR A 126 -0.76 -11.69 -2.13
CA THR A 126 -1.05 -12.90 -2.92
C THR A 126 -0.37 -12.85 -4.30
N PHE A 127 -0.38 -11.69 -4.95
CA PHE A 127 0.28 -11.50 -6.25
C PHE A 127 1.80 -11.30 -6.10
N LEU A 128 2.23 -10.52 -5.10
CA LEU A 128 3.62 -10.07 -5.00
C LEU A 128 4.53 -11.03 -4.23
N SER A 129 3.97 -11.92 -3.43
CA SER A 129 4.58 -13.11 -2.81
C SER A 129 6.03 -12.94 -2.28
N ARG A 130 6.21 -12.02 -1.32
CA ARG A 130 7.47 -11.83 -0.57
C ARG A 130 7.16 -11.67 0.91
N PRO A 131 8.10 -12.03 1.81
CA PRO A 131 7.99 -11.66 3.22
C PRO A 131 7.76 -10.16 3.39
N ALA A 132 6.88 -9.74 4.32
CA ALA A 132 6.43 -8.37 4.35
C ALA A 132 6.39 -7.74 5.75
N VAL A 133 6.68 -6.44 5.80
CA VAL A 133 6.31 -5.55 6.90
C VAL A 133 5.05 -4.79 6.49
N ILE A 134 3.99 -4.89 7.27
CA ILE A 134 2.77 -4.12 7.05
C ILE A 134 2.84 -2.85 7.87
N VAL A 135 2.57 -1.72 7.23
CA VAL A 135 2.49 -0.40 7.84
C VAL A 135 1.09 0.17 7.63
N THR A 136 0.46 0.66 8.69
CA THR A 136 -0.81 1.37 8.60
C THR A 136 -0.60 2.87 8.78
N PRO A 137 -1.05 3.71 7.82
CA PRO A 137 -0.99 5.15 7.96
C PRO A 137 -1.95 5.66 9.02
N CYS A 138 -1.77 6.88 9.46
CA CYS A 138 -2.68 7.55 10.40
C CYS A 138 -3.26 8.82 9.77
N ARG A 139 -4.52 8.77 9.37
CA ARG A 139 -5.20 9.84 8.58
C ARG A 139 -5.30 11.20 9.26
N VAL A 140 -5.07 11.28 10.59
CA VAL A 140 -5.05 12.56 11.32
C VAL A 140 -3.67 13.23 11.33
N LEU A 141 -2.63 12.55 10.88
CA LEU A 141 -1.30 13.13 10.68
C LEU A 141 -1.25 13.87 9.34
N SER A 142 -0.33 14.85 9.24
CA SER A 142 -0.22 15.67 8.03
C SER A 142 0.38 14.89 6.83
N ASN A 143 0.16 15.42 5.62
CA ASN A 143 0.75 14.87 4.40
C ASN A 143 2.28 14.79 4.50
N GLU A 144 2.93 15.83 5.03
CA GLU A 144 4.39 15.88 5.21
C GLU A 144 4.87 14.82 6.22
N GLN A 145 4.07 14.49 7.25
CA GLN A 145 4.41 13.42 8.18
C GLN A 145 4.40 12.05 7.49
N HIS A 146 3.48 11.82 6.55
CA HIS A 146 3.46 10.60 5.73
C HIS A 146 4.66 10.51 4.79
N VAL A 147 5.04 11.61 4.15
CA VAL A 147 6.26 11.64 3.33
C VAL A 147 7.50 11.36 4.18
N ARG A 148 7.62 12.00 5.34
CA ARG A 148 8.73 11.74 6.29
C ARG A 148 8.72 10.30 6.80
N ALA A 149 7.55 9.69 6.99
CA ALA A 149 7.45 8.28 7.33
C ALA A 149 8.02 7.39 6.20
N GLY A 150 7.70 7.67 4.95
CA GLY A 150 8.28 6.99 3.81
C GLY A 150 9.81 7.10 3.76
N GLN A 151 10.35 8.30 3.99
CA GLN A 151 11.81 8.54 4.07
C GLN A 151 12.46 7.71 5.18
N ALA A 152 11.85 7.67 6.38
CA ALA A 152 12.34 6.89 7.50
C ALA A 152 12.31 5.38 7.20
N LEU A 153 11.22 4.88 6.59
CA LEU A 153 11.09 3.49 6.18
C LEU A 153 12.12 3.09 5.12
N ALA A 154 12.47 4.00 4.20
CA ALA A 154 13.54 3.76 3.25
C ALA A 154 14.91 3.63 3.93
N VAL A 155 15.18 4.43 4.95
CA VAL A 155 16.42 4.32 5.76
C VAL A 155 16.48 2.97 6.49
N ALA A 156 15.35 2.46 6.98
CA ALA A 156 15.26 1.18 7.68
C ALA A 156 15.76 -0.01 6.87
N THR A 157 15.67 0.06 5.54
CA THR A 157 16.08 -1.05 4.66
C THR A 157 17.61 -1.23 4.58
N GLY A 158 18.39 -0.23 4.96
CA GLY A 158 19.86 -0.26 4.83
C GLY A 158 20.30 -0.62 3.41
N ASN A 159 21.12 -1.66 3.31
CA ASN A 159 21.59 -2.19 2.02
C ASN A 159 20.73 -3.35 1.47
N ARG A 160 19.74 -3.83 2.23
CA ARG A 160 18.86 -4.91 1.79
C ARG A 160 17.95 -4.42 0.67
N PRO A 161 17.83 -5.16 -0.46
CA PRO A 161 16.91 -4.80 -1.53
C PRO A 161 15.46 -5.03 -1.05
N VAL A 162 14.68 -3.96 -0.97
CA VAL A 162 13.28 -3.99 -0.50
C VAL A 162 12.39 -3.26 -1.48
N ALA A 163 11.20 -3.79 -1.73
CA ALA A 163 10.15 -3.10 -2.45
C ALA A 163 9.26 -2.30 -1.49
N PHE A 164 8.76 -1.15 -1.96
CA PHE A 164 7.70 -0.43 -1.26
C PHE A 164 6.40 -0.51 -2.05
N VAL A 165 5.33 -0.99 -1.40
CA VAL A 165 4.02 -1.15 -2.02
C VAL A 165 2.99 -0.28 -1.30
N ALA A 166 2.34 0.62 -2.02
CA ALA A 166 1.15 1.32 -1.59
C ALA A 166 -0.08 0.51 -2.01
N SER A 167 -0.73 -0.15 -1.05
CA SER A 167 -2.01 -0.81 -1.27
C SER A 167 -3.09 0.27 -1.28
N ALA A 168 -3.78 0.46 -2.41
CA ALA A 168 -4.59 1.65 -2.63
C ALA A 168 -5.69 1.42 -3.65
N ASP A 169 -6.95 1.56 -3.20
CA ASP A 169 -8.09 1.76 -4.08
C ASP A 169 -8.46 3.26 -4.09
N HIS A 170 -9.00 3.73 -5.19
CA HIS A 170 -9.22 5.17 -5.41
C HIS A 170 -10.67 5.56 -5.08
N GLY A 171 -11.26 6.45 -5.84
CA GLY A 171 -12.61 6.94 -5.55
C GLY A 171 -13.64 5.81 -5.45
N HIS A 172 -14.46 5.78 -4.39
CA HIS A 172 -15.45 4.72 -4.13
C HIS A 172 -16.89 5.14 -4.43
N GLY A 173 -17.08 6.23 -5.15
CA GLY A 173 -18.40 6.74 -5.53
C GLY A 173 -18.67 6.76 -7.03
N HIS A 174 -18.20 5.76 -7.80
CA HIS A 174 -18.41 5.72 -9.24
C HIS A 174 -19.83 5.32 -9.65
N THR A 175 -20.62 4.67 -8.79
CA THR A 175 -21.97 4.20 -9.08
C THR A 175 -22.98 4.61 -8.03
N HIS A 176 -24.24 4.77 -8.41
CA HIS A 176 -25.33 5.15 -7.48
C HIS A 176 -25.77 4.00 -6.55
N ASP A 177 -25.57 2.77 -6.97
CA ASP A 177 -25.95 1.53 -6.30
C ASP A 177 -24.80 0.90 -5.48
N GLY A 178 -23.63 1.55 -5.46
CA GLY A 178 -22.53 1.17 -4.57
C GLY A 178 -22.84 1.44 -3.08
N PRO A 179 -22.10 0.81 -2.16
CA PRO A 179 -22.36 0.88 -0.72
C PRO A 179 -22.23 2.30 -0.14
N TYR A 180 -21.52 3.18 -0.82
CA TYR A 180 -21.32 4.57 -0.41
C TYR A 180 -22.14 5.58 -1.23
N GLY A 181 -22.85 5.12 -2.29
CA GLY A 181 -23.54 5.95 -3.25
C GLY A 181 -22.58 6.64 -4.23
N TYR A 182 -23.17 7.53 -5.05
CA TYR A 182 -22.41 8.26 -6.07
C TYR A 182 -21.75 9.51 -5.50
N SER A 183 -20.50 9.76 -5.89
CA SER A 183 -19.80 11.03 -5.66
C SER A 183 -19.28 11.59 -6.98
N GLU A 184 -19.64 12.83 -7.28
CA GLU A 184 -19.08 13.56 -8.44
C GLU A 184 -17.56 13.78 -8.33
N HIS A 185 -16.97 13.60 -7.14
CA HIS A 185 -15.55 13.79 -6.87
C HIS A 185 -14.71 12.54 -7.15
N SER A 186 -15.31 11.33 -7.20
CA SER A 186 -14.55 10.07 -7.37
C SER A 186 -13.80 10.02 -8.69
N LYS A 187 -14.49 10.25 -9.82
CA LYS A 187 -13.83 10.22 -11.12
C LYS A 187 -12.76 11.30 -11.30
N PRO A 188 -12.99 12.59 -10.94
CA PRO A 188 -11.93 13.60 -10.98
C PRO A 188 -10.72 13.28 -10.12
N TYR A 189 -10.93 12.71 -8.92
CA TYR A 189 -9.84 12.25 -8.08
C TYR A 189 -8.97 11.19 -8.77
N ASP A 190 -9.60 10.19 -9.36
CA ASP A 190 -8.92 9.10 -10.05
C ASP A 190 -8.20 9.59 -11.32
N ASP A 191 -8.81 10.51 -12.08
CA ASP A 191 -8.20 11.12 -13.27
C ASP A 191 -6.92 11.89 -12.88
N ASP A 192 -6.95 12.65 -11.79
CA ASP A 192 -5.81 13.41 -11.29
C ASP A 192 -4.69 12.48 -10.78
N VAL A 193 -5.03 11.38 -10.06
CA VAL A 193 -4.04 10.39 -9.64
C VAL A 193 -3.38 9.73 -10.84
N GLN A 194 -4.15 9.33 -11.86
CA GLN A 194 -3.59 8.77 -13.10
C GLN A 194 -2.63 9.75 -13.79
N ASP A 195 -2.99 11.04 -13.86
CA ASP A 195 -2.15 12.07 -14.47
C ASP A 195 -0.84 12.26 -13.69
N ILE A 196 -0.93 12.35 -12.35
CA ILE A 196 0.23 12.45 -11.46
C ILE A 196 1.18 11.25 -11.66
N VAL A 197 0.65 10.03 -11.74
CA VAL A 197 1.47 8.84 -11.98
C VAL A 197 2.12 8.90 -13.37
N ARG A 198 1.38 9.22 -14.43
CA ARG A 198 1.92 9.32 -15.80
C ARG A 198 3.03 10.37 -15.93
N ARG A 199 2.92 11.48 -15.20
CA ARG A 199 3.94 12.55 -15.16
C ARG A 199 5.09 12.25 -14.18
N ASN A 200 5.06 11.14 -13.46
CA ASN A 200 6.03 10.84 -12.39
C ASN A 200 6.07 11.92 -11.29
N ALA A 201 4.92 12.43 -10.90
CA ALA A 201 4.77 13.63 -10.08
C ALA A 201 4.10 13.37 -8.72
N LEU A 202 4.35 12.20 -8.08
CA LEU A 202 3.76 11.85 -6.77
C LEU A 202 3.96 12.93 -5.70
N GLY A 203 5.00 13.75 -5.82
CA GLY A 203 5.25 14.86 -4.90
C GLY A 203 4.13 15.90 -4.84
N GLU A 204 3.33 16.04 -5.90
CA GLU A 204 2.18 16.98 -5.92
C GLU A 204 1.09 16.60 -4.92
N LEU A 205 1.02 15.33 -4.51
CA LEU A 205 0.08 14.85 -3.48
C LEU A 205 0.30 15.52 -2.11
N VAL A 206 1.50 16.04 -1.85
CA VAL A 206 1.84 16.69 -0.59
C VAL A 206 0.97 17.93 -0.35
N ASP A 207 0.68 18.65 -1.42
CA ASP A 207 -0.12 19.88 -1.39
C ASP A 207 -1.65 19.63 -1.50
N TRP A 208 -2.07 18.36 -1.59
CA TRP A 208 -3.48 18.03 -1.66
C TRP A 208 -4.16 18.24 -0.30
N ASP A 209 -5.33 18.90 -0.31
CA ASP A 209 -6.21 18.89 0.84
C ASP A 209 -6.74 17.45 1.06
N PRO A 210 -6.56 16.86 2.25
CA PRO A 210 -7.13 15.53 2.58
C PRO A 210 -8.64 15.44 2.37
N ALA A 211 -9.36 16.58 2.36
CA ALA A 211 -10.79 16.63 2.03
C ALA A 211 -11.08 16.06 0.63
N ARG A 212 -10.16 16.19 -0.34
CA ARG A 212 -10.31 15.61 -1.68
C ARG A 212 -10.49 14.10 -1.64
N ALA A 213 -9.65 13.41 -0.85
CA ALA A 213 -9.77 11.95 -0.67
C ALA A 213 -11.09 11.59 0.02
N LYS A 214 -11.50 12.37 1.04
CA LYS A 214 -12.77 12.16 1.73
C LYS A 214 -13.97 12.36 0.80
N ASP A 215 -14.00 13.41 0.00
CA ASP A 215 -15.09 13.73 -0.92
C ASP A 215 -15.19 12.70 -2.06
N ALA A 216 -14.06 12.19 -2.52
CA ALA A 216 -13.97 11.07 -3.46
C ALA A 216 -14.23 9.70 -2.80
N MET A 217 -14.35 9.64 -1.48
CA MET A 217 -14.41 8.39 -0.71
C MET A 217 -13.19 7.48 -0.95
N ALA A 218 -12.04 8.07 -1.30
CA ALA A 218 -10.81 7.34 -1.61
C ALA A 218 -10.02 7.01 -0.34
N ASP A 219 -9.31 5.90 -0.36
CA ASP A 219 -8.43 5.50 0.75
C ASP A 219 -6.93 5.55 0.40
N SER A 220 -6.58 6.00 -0.79
CA SER A 220 -5.26 5.87 -1.42
C SER A 220 -4.24 6.96 -1.06
N LEU A 221 -4.65 8.15 -0.61
CA LEU A 221 -3.77 9.31 -0.48
C LEU A 221 -2.56 9.05 0.44
N TRP A 222 -2.81 8.53 1.62
CA TRP A 222 -1.79 8.41 2.68
C TRP A 222 -0.71 7.38 2.34
N GLN A 223 -1.07 6.26 1.73
CA GLN A 223 -0.12 5.22 1.29
C GLN A 223 0.73 5.73 0.13
N MET A 224 0.14 6.48 -0.81
CA MET A 224 0.89 7.10 -1.91
C MET A 224 1.86 8.17 -1.43
N LEU A 225 1.52 8.94 -0.39
CA LEU A 225 2.43 9.89 0.26
C LEU A 225 3.62 9.18 0.91
N ILE A 226 3.38 8.05 1.60
CA ILE A 226 4.46 7.25 2.17
C ILE A 226 5.33 6.66 1.04
N LEU A 227 4.73 6.13 -0.02
CA LEU A 227 5.44 5.65 -1.20
C LEU A 227 6.34 6.75 -1.81
N HIS A 228 5.79 7.96 -2.00
CA HIS A 228 6.58 9.10 -2.49
C HIS A 228 7.83 9.35 -1.63
N GLY A 229 7.65 9.38 -0.31
CA GLY A 229 8.76 9.55 0.63
C GLY A 229 9.80 8.42 0.56
N ALA A 230 9.34 7.18 0.40
CA ALA A 230 10.20 6.00 0.34
C ALA A 230 11.02 5.92 -0.96
N LEU A 231 10.45 6.32 -2.08
CA LEU A 231 11.14 6.31 -3.37
C LEU A 231 12.21 7.40 -3.46
N GLY A 232 11.94 8.59 -2.94
CA GLY A 232 12.81 9.74 -3.11
C GLY A 232 12.98 10.13 -4.59
N THR A 233 14.24 10.22 -5.04
CA THR A 233 14.57 10.55 -6.44
C THR A 233 15.12 9.35 -7.20
N GLY A 234 15.13 9.42 -8.55
CA GLY A 234 15.75 8.40 -9.41
C GLY A 234 14.85 7.19 -9.65
N PHE A 235 13.53 7.35 -9.52
CA PHE A 235 12.54 6.36 -9.94
C PHE A 235 11.66 6.91 -11.05
N ARG A 236 11.34 6.05 -12.01
CA ARG A 236 10.41 6.32 -13.10
C ARG A 236 9.11 5.58 -12.88
N ALA A 237 8.02 6.32 -12.91
CA ALA A 237 6.67 5.77 -12.83
C ALA A 237 6.20 5.25 -14.19
N GLU A 238 5.45 4.16 -14.16
CA GLU A 238 4.66 3.66 -15.28
C GLU A 238 3.28 3.23 -14.79
N LEU A 239 2.24 3.85 -15.34
CA LEU A 239 0.86 3.44 -15.14
C LEU A 239 0.61 2.18 -15.97
N LEU A 240 0.30 1.05 -15.32
CA LEU A 240 0.10 -0.24 -16.00
C LEU A 240 -1.37 -0.45 -16.36
N SER A 241 -2.28 -0.15 -15.44
CA SER A 241 -3.72 -0.22 -15.69
C SER A 241 -4.49 0.76 -14.82
N TYR A 242 -5.67 1.10 -15.26
CA TYR A 242 -6.72 1.73 -14.46
C TYR A 242 -8.08 1.29 -14.99
N GLU A 243 -8.98 0.95 -14.08
CA GLU A 243 -10.40 0.72 -14.35
C GLU A 243 -11.23 0.95 -13.07
N ALA A 244 -12.54 1.16 -13.25
CA ALA A 244 -13.52 1.16 -12.17
C ALA A 244 -14.57 0.11 -12.48
N PRO A 245 -14.25 -1.19 -12.24
CA PRO A 245 -15.11 -2.30 -12.67
C PRO A 245 -16.39 -2.40 -11.84
N THR A 246 -16.41 -1.77 -10.67
CA THR A 246 -17.54 -1.68 -9.75
C THR A 246 -17.73 -0.24 -9.31
N TYR A 247 -17.93 0.00 -8.02
CA TYR A 247 -18.12 1.33 -7.44
C TYR A 247 -16.83 2.08 -7.11
N PHE A 248 -15.65 1.45 -7.24
CA PHE A 248 -14.35 2.05 -6.90
C PHE A 248 -13.32 1.90 -8.02
N GLY A 249 -12.37 2.85 -8.04
CA GLY A 249 -11.27 2.89 -9.00
C GLY A 249 -10.10 2.02 -8.55
N MET A 250 -9.56 1.23 -9.48
CA MET A 250 -8.42 0.33 -9.28
C MET A 250 -7.30 0.71 -10.24
N LEU A 251 -6.13 1.03 -9.69
CA LEU A 251 -4.96 1.47 -10.44
C LEU A 251 -3.76 0.57 -10.11
N THR A 252 -3.05 0.12 -11.13
CA THR A 252 -1.73 -0.49 -10.96
C THR A 252 -0.65 0.38 -11.57
N ALA A 253 0.41 0.63 -10.81
CA ALA A 253 1.57 1.38 -11.29
C ALA A 253 2.87 0.83 -10.70
N SER A 254 3.94 0.84 -11.47
CA SER A 254 5.27 0.49 -11.01
C SER A 254 6.20 1.71 -11.03
N PHE A 255 7.16 1.69 -10.11
CA PHE A 255 8.24 2.68 -10.00
C PHE A 255 9.56 1.93 -10.01
N GLN A 256 10.34 2.10 -11.05
CA GLN A 256 11.62 1.42 -11.27
C GLN A 256 12.76 2.43 -11.22
N ARG A 257 13.92 2.01 -10.71
CA ARG A 257 15.09 2.88 -10.72
C ARG A 257 15.49 3.22 -12.15
N GLU A 258 15.79 4.50 -12.38
CA GLU A 258 16.45 4.93 -13.61
C GLU A 258 17.91 4.43 -13.58
N GLU A 259 18.38 3.85 -14.69
CA GLU A 259 19.76 3.38 -14.87
C GLU A 259 20.76 4.53 -14.91
#